data_066f77a4a5e8f2c5ad5b9ef0ee4bfd62
#
_entry.id   066f77a4a5e8f2c5ad5b9ef0ee4bfd62
#
_cell.length_a   1.000
_cell.length_b   1.000
_cell.length_c   1.000
_cell.angle_alpha   90.00
_cell.angle_beta   90.00
_cell.angle_gamma   90.00
#
_symmetry.space_group_name_H-M   'P 1'
#
loop_
_entity.id
_entity.type
_entity.pdbx_description
1 polymer ?
#
loop_
_entity_poly.entity_id
_entity_poly.type
_entity_poly.pdbx_seq_one_letter_code
_entity_poly.pdbx_strand_id
1 'polypeptide(L)'
;MKFALPQVTPTHRRPSSRNAAAKKKGVLLEDLTWLEAEACLRPETVVVIPIGAASKEHGPHLKLKNDWLLAEYFKAEVLKSVDVVVAPTFNYNYYPAFLEYPGSVSLRLETARDLMVDVCRSLARYGVQKFYALNTGISTIEPLELAAKILANEGIQLRYSDLHQITRRVEAEIKQEEGGTHADEIETSMMLFIAPSTVDMSKAVKDFHPSPKGGLTRNPRGEGSYSTSGIFGDATLATHEKGELLVRTAVAVILKEIEEFRRGN
;
A
#
# COMPACT_ATOMS: atom_id res chain seq x y z
N MET A 1 50.10 -4.22 -60.89
CA MET A 1 49.84 -4.84 -59.57
C MET A 1 48.53 -4.28 -59.03
N LYS A 2 47.45 -5.10 -59.07
CA LYS A 2 46.18 -4.72 -58.48
C LYS A 2 46.07 -5.40 -57.13
N PHE A 3 45.94 -4.63 -56.04
CA PHE A 3 45.69 -5.14 -54.70
C PHE A 3 44.17 -5.37 -54.53
N ALA A 4 43.80 -6.60 -54.24
CA ALA A 4 42.46 -6.95 -53.88
C ALA A 4 42.27 -6.75 -52.37
N LEU A 5 41.19 -6.03 -51.97
CA LEU A 5 40.77 -5.86 -50.57
C LEU A 5 39.98 -7.10 -50.11
N PRO A 6 40.14 -7.57 -48.86
CA PRO A 6 39.37 -8.69 -48.35
C PRO A 6 37.94 -8.26 -48.03
N GLN A 7 36.95 -9.09 -48.44
CA GLN A 7 35.56 -8.94 -48.12
C GLN A 7 35.29 -9.37 -46.65
N VAL A 8 34.75 -8.46 -45.85
CA VAL A 8 34.28 -8.75 -44.47
C VAL A 8 32.83 -9.16 -44.54
N THR A 9 32.56 -10.42 -44.27
CA THR A 9 31.18 -10.94 -44.08
C THR A 9 30.59 -10.45 -42.76
N PRO A 10 29.39 -9.84 -42.72
CA PRO A 10 28.77 -9.46 -41.46
C PRO A 10 28.17 -10.69 -40.79
N THR A 11 28.72 -11.05 -39.64
CA THR A 11 28.08 -12.03 -38.72
C THR A 11 26.89 -11.41 -38.06
N HIS A 12 25.67 -11.77 -38.49
CA HIS A 12 24.43 -11.49 -37.76
C HIS A 12 24.44 -12.22 -36.43
N ARG A 13 24.84 -11.53 -35.36
CA ARG A 13 24.48 -11.95 -34.00
C ARG A 13 22.97 -11.76 -33.82
N ARG A 14 22.24 -12.86 -33.64
CA ARG A 14 20.87 -12.83 -33.15
C ARG A 14 20.87 -12.17 -31.75
N PRO A 15 19.98 -11.19 -31.45
CA PRO A 15 19.89 -10.67 -30.12
C PRO A 15 19.37 -11.78 -29.18
N SER A 16 20.07 -11.95 -28.06
CA SER A 16 19.70 -12.85 -26.98
C SER A 16 18.28 -12.59 -26.52
N SER A 17 17.56 -13.65 -26.21
CA SER A 17 16.21 -13.68 -25.69
C SER A 17 16.01 -12.61 -24.60
N ARG A 18 15.24 -11.56 -24.90
CA ARG A 18 14.66 -10.69 -23.86
C ARG A 18 13.83 -11.60 -22.97
N ASN A 19 14.13 -11.58 -21.68
CA ASN A 19 13.22 -12.08 -20.65
C ASN A 19 11.85 -11.48 -20.94
N ALA A 20 10.91 -12.33 -21.39
CA ALA A 20 9.52 -11.93 -21.54
C ALA A 20 9.01 -11.64 -20.14
N ALA A 21 8.88 -10.36 -19.79
CA ALA A 21 8.20 -9.95 -18.55
C ALA A 21 6.82 -10.62 -18.58
N ALA A 22 6.48 -11.34 -17.51
CA ALA A 22 5.18 -11.99 -17.41
C ALA A 22 4.09 -10.96 -17.69
N LYS A 23 3.19 -11.26 -18.62
CA LYS A 23 2.11 -10.35 -19.01
C LYS A 23 1.27 -10.04 -17.77
N LYS A 24 1.20 -8.77 -17.37
CA LYS A 24 0.33 -8.31 -16.28
C LYS A 24 -1.11 -8.70 -16.60
N LYS A 25 -1.86 -9.16 -15.61
CA LYS A 25 -3.29 -9.46 -15.76
C LYS A 25 -4.13 -8.21 -15.60
N GLY A 26 -3.81 -7.38 -14.59
CA GLY A 26 -4.45 -6.09 -14.35
C GLY A 26 -3.83 -4.96 -15.16
N VAL A 27 -4.56 -3.85 -15.28
CA VAL A 27 -4.15 -2.64 -15.99
C VAL A 27 -4.17 -1.43 -15.05
N LEU A 28 -3.25 -0.48 -15.25
CA LEU A 28 -3.24 0.81 -14.56
C LEU A 28 -4.18 1.76 -15.28
N LEU A 29 -5.11 2.37 -14.58
CA LEU A 29 -6.06 3.33 -15.15
C LEU A 29 -5.35 4.55 -15.75
N GLU A 30 -4.30 5.04 -15.10
CA GLU A 30 -3.50 6.18 -15.56
C GLU A 30 -2.70 5.92 -16.84
N ASP A 31 -2.47 4.67 -17.20
CA ASP A 31 -1.77 4.27 -18.44
C ASP A 31 -2.72 4.12 -19.65
N LEU A 32 -4.04 4.24 -19.43
CA LEU A 32 -5.06 4.08 -20.47
C LEU A 32 -5.44 5.43 -21.08
N THR A 33 -5.74 5.41 -22.36
CA THR A 33 -6.54 6.46 -22.99
C THR A 33 -8.00 6.36 -22.50
N TRP A 34 -8.81 7.42 -22.67
CA TRP A 34 -10.21 7.37 -22.28
C TRP A 34 -11.02 6.31 -23.04
N LEU A 35 -10.67 6.00 -24.30
CA LEU A 35 -11.29 4.94 -25.08
C LEU A 35 -10.96 3.54 -24.54
N GLU A 36 -9.71 3.32 -24.12
CA GLU A 36 -9.30 2.06 -23.50
C GLU A 36 -9.92 1.91 -22.11
N ALA A 37 -10.02 3.01 -21.35
CA ALA A 37 -10.70 3.03 -20.06
C ALA A 37 -12.19 2.68 -20.21
N GLU A 38 -12.90 3.23 -21.21
CA GLU A 38 -14.29 2.89 -21.52
C GLU A 38 -14.46 1.40 -21.81
N ALA A 39 -13.51 0.79 -22.52
CA ALA A 39 -13.53 -0.64 -22.82
C ALA A 39 -13.29 -1.53 -21.57
N CYS A 40 -12.61 -1.03 -20.54
CA CYS A 40 -12.25 -1.75 -19.31
C CYS A 40 -13.25 -1.54 -18.17
N LEU A 41 -13.89 -0.36 -18.09
CA LEU A 41 -14.80 0.00 -16.99
C LEU A 41 -16.21 -0.56 -17.26
N ARG A 42 -16.50 -1.74 -16.70
CA ARG A 42 -17.74 -2.50 -16.91
C ARG A 42 -18.35 -2.91 -15.57
N PRO A 43 -19.62 -3.35 -15.53
CA PRO A 43 -20.27 -3.77 -14.28
C PRO A 43 -19.55 -4.90 -13.54
N GLU A 44 -18.91 -5.82 -14.27
CA GLU A 44 -18.14 -6.93 -13.68
C GLU A 44 -16.73 -6.56 -13.22
N THR A 45 -16.23 -5.39 -13.63
CA THR A 45 -14.87 -4.94 -13.30
C THR A 45 -14.76 -4.59 -11.83
N VAL A 46 -13.70 -5.05 -11.19
CA VAL A 46 -13.27 -4.53 -9.90
C VAL A 46 -12.22 -3.44 -10.14
N VAL A 47 -12.48 -2.25 -9.59
CA VAL A 47 -11.47 -1.18 -9.54
C VAL A 47 -10.76 -1.24 -8.18
N VAL A 48 -9.44 -1.44 -8.20
CA VAL A 48 -8.59 -1.42 -7.01
C VAL A 48 -8.03 -0.03 -6.83
N ILE A 49 -8.20 0.55 -5.63
CA ILE A 49 -7.71 1.89 -5.27
C ILE A 49 -6.64 1.73 -4.17
N PRO A 50 -5.34 1.82 -4.51
CA PRO A 50 -4.29 1.74 -3.50
C PRO A 50 -4.29 2.99 -2.61
N ILE A 51 -4.03 2.78 -1.30
CA ILE A 51 -3.93 3.87 -0.31
C ILE A 51 -2.65 3.67 0.48
N GLY A 52 -1.77 4.66 0.44
CA GLY A 52 -0.53 4.65 1.21
C GLY A 52 0.07 6.04 1.32
N ALA A 53 0.34 6.50 2.54
CA ALA A 53 0.87 7.82 2.80
C ALA A 53 2.24 8.02 2.16
N ALA A 54 2.40 9.10 1.38
CA ALA A 54 3.70 9.54 0.89
C ALA A 54 4.37 10.56 1.82
N SER A 55 3.63 11.08 2.79
CA SER A 55 4.07 12.14 3.70
C SER A 55 3.46 11.94 5.09
N LYS A 56 3.92 10.89 5.79
CA LYS A 56 3.57 10.54 7.18
C LYS A 56 4.83 10.07 7.89
N GLU A 57 5.04 10.49 9.13
CA GLU A 57 6.19 10.05 9.90
C GLU A 57 6.14 8.53 10.19
N HIS A 58 7.30 7.90 10.29
CA HIS A 58 7.50 6.49 10.61
C HIS A 58 8.81 6.28 11.38
N GLY A 59 9.00 7.06 12.43
CA GLY A 59 10.23 7.03 13.19
C GLY A 59 11.45 7.59 12.43
N PRO A 60 12.63 7.63 13.07
CA PRO A 60 13.83 8.19 12.45
C PRO A 60 14.50 7.25 11.44
N HIS A 61 14.11 5.98 11.41
CA HIS A 61 14.72 4.90 10.63
C HIS A 61 13.99 4.58 9.31
N LEU A 62 12.73 5.00 9.16
CA LEU A 62 11.94 4.82 7.95
C LEU A 62 11.70 6.16 7.25
N LYS A 63 11.25 6.12 6.01
CA LYS A 63 10.95 7.33 5.23
C LYS A 63 9.50 7.76 5.37
N LEU A 64 9.22 9.07 5.23
CA LEU A 64 7.83 9.58 5.23
C LEU A 64 6.91 8.88 4.23
N LYS A 65 7.45 8.32 3.17
CA LYS A 65 6.73 7.56 2.14
C LYS A 65 6.60 6.06 2.41
N ASN A 66 6.76 5.63 3.65
CA ASN A 66 6.73 4.22 4.03
C ASN A 66 5.47 3.50 3.54
N ASP A 67 4.31 4.01 3.90
CA ASP A 67 3.03 3.40 3.51
C ASP A 67 2.81 3.44 1.99
N TRP A 68 3.31 4.47 1.32
CA TRP A 68 3.25 4.53 -0.14
C TRP A 68 4.07 3.41 -0.78
N LEU A 69 5.28 3.15 -0.28
CA LEU A 69 6.11 2.04 -0.76
C LEU A 69 5.42 0.70 -0.55
N LEU A 70 4.78 0.50 0.59
CA LEU A 70 4.02 -0.70 0.90
C LEU A 70 2.82 -0.86 -0.04
N ALA A 71 2.05 0.21 -0.26
CA ALA A 71 0.92 0.21 -1.19
C ALA A 71 1.35 -0.08 -2.64
N GLU A 72 2.46 0.52 -3.10
CA GLU A 72 3.01 0.28 -4.44
C GLU A 72 3.49 -1.16 -4.62
N TYR A 73 4.06 -1.77 -3.56
CA TYR A 73 4.43 -3.18 -3.60
C TYR A 73 3.19 -4.07 -3.78
N PHE A 74 2.16 -3.90 -2.95
CA PHE A 74 0.92 -4.68 -3.07
C PHE A 74 0.20 -4.41 -4.40
N LYS A 75 0.18 -3.17 -4.86
CA LYS A 75 -0.34 -2.79 -6.19
C LYS A 75 0.34 -3.60 -7.30
N ALA A 76 1.67 -3.70 -7.25
CA ALA A 76 2.43 -4.47 -8.23
C ALA A 76 2.09 -5.97 -8.21
N GLU A 77 1.89 -6.56 -7.03
CA GLU A 77 1.49 -7.97 -6.90
C GLU A 77 0.07 -8.22 -7.40
N VAL A 78 -0.88 -7.29 -7.13
CA VAL A 78 -2.25 -7.33 -7.67
C VAL A 78 -2.23 -7.28 -9.19
N LEU A 79 -1.51 -6.32 -9.79
CA LEU A 79 -1.38 -6.17 -11.24
C LEU A 79 -0.83 -7.42 -11.95
N LYS A 80 0.09 -8.14 -11.31
CA LYS A 80 0.65 -9.40 -11.85
C LYS A 80 -0.36 -10.55 -11.81
N SER A 81 -1.24 -10.55 -10.82
CA SER A 81 -1.96 -11.76 -10.40
C SER A 81 -3.45 -11.76 -10.74
N VAL A 82 -4.11 -10.61 -10.74
CA VAL A 82 -5.58 -10.51 -10.88
C VAL A 82 -5.95 -9.60 -12.06
N ASP A 83 -7.05 -9.94 -12.73
CA ASP A 83 -7.62 -9.15 -13.81
C ASP A 83 -8.52 -8.06 -13.23
N VAL A 84 -7.97 -6.86 -13.06
CA VAL A 84 -8.58 -5.68 -12.42
C VAL A 84 -8.10 -4.39 -13.10
N VAL A 85 -8.83 -3.31 -12.91
CA VAL A 85 -8.35 -1.95 -13.18
C VAL A 85 -7.83 -1.37 -11.88
N VAL A 86 -6.61 -0.85 -11.88
CA VAL A 86 -6.01 -0.23 -10.70
C VAL A 86 -5.94 1.27 -10.88
N ALA A 87 -6.57 2.01 -9.99
CA ALA A 87 -6.56 3.48 -9.98
C ALA A 87 -5.22 4.04 -9.46
N PRO A 88 -4.92 5.33 -9.71
CA PRO A 88 -3.80 6.00 -9.09
C PRO A 88 -3.82 5.91 -7.58
N THR A 89 -2.64 5.74 -6.96
CA THR A 89 -2.50 5.57 -5.51
C THR A 89 -2.88 6.86 -4.78
N PHE A 90 -3.76 6.75 -3.77
CA PHE A 90 -4.06 7.85 -2.85
C PHE A 90 -2.90 7.99 -1.87
N ASN A 91 -2.14 9.06 -1.98
CA ASN A 91 -0.95 9.32 -1.18
C ASN A 91 -1.15 10.32 -0.04
N TYR A 92 -2.34 10.95 0.05
CA TYR A 92 -2.83 11.72 1.19
C TYR A 92 -4.14 11.14 1.67
N ASN A 93 -4.30 10.98 2.99
CA ASN A 93 -5.53 10.48 3.60
C ASN A 93 -5.62 10.96 5.06
N TYR A 94 -6.37 10.31 5.92
CA TYR A 94 -6.62 10.65 7.30
C TYR A 94 -5.57 10.02 8.23
N TYR A 95 -4.67 10.86 8.77
CA TYR A 95 -3.55 10.46 9.63
C TYR A 95 -3.39 11.39 10.84
N PRO A 96 -4.43 11.62 11.66
CA PRO A 96 -4.43 12.69 12.67
C PRO A 96 -3.41 12.47 13.78
N ALA A 97 -3.05 11.22 14.09
CA ALA A 97 -2.12 10.88 15.17
C ALA A 97 -0.67 11.35 14.95
N PHE A 98 -0.32 11.80 13.73
CA PHE A 98 1.07 12.07 13.34
C PHE A 98 1.38 13.55 13.08
N LEU A 99 0.42 14.45 13.30
CA LEU A 99 0.54 15.86 12.93
C LEU A 99 1.56 16.64 13.77
N GLU A 100 1.97 16.14 14.92
CA GLU A 100 3.03 16.75 15.73
C GLU A 100 4.44 16.48 15.15
N TYR A 101 4.57 15.57 14.18
CA TYR A 101 5.85 15.21 13.57
C TYR A 101 5.99 15.91 12.21
N PRO A 102 7.02 16.78 12.05
CA PRO A 102 7.20 17.55 10.83
C PRO A 102 7.29 16.68 9.57
N GLY A 103 6.58 17.11 8.53
CA GLY A 103 6.48 16.37 7.27
C GLY A 103 5.26 15.47 7.18
N SER A 104 4.55 15.24 8.28
CA SER A 104 3.26 14.53 8.25
C SER A 104 2.14 15.43 7.76
N VAL A 105 1.31 14.90 6.88
CA VAL A 105 0.12 15.57 6.33
C VAL A 105 -1.08 14.67 6.60
N SER A 106 -2.15 15.25 7.17
CA SER A 106 -3.42 14.56 7.34
C SER A 106 -4.54 15.37 6.69
N LEU A 107 -5.41 14.69 5.99
CA LEU A 107 -6.71 15.24 5.62
C LEU A 107 -7.64 15.20 6.85
N ARG A 108 -8.71 15.99 6.81
CA ARG A 108 -9.84 15.79 7.74
C ARG A 108 -10.55 14.50 7.39
N LEU A 109 -11.23 13.92 8.38
CA LEU A 109 -12.00 12.68 8.23
C LEU A 109 -12.98 12.77 7.05
N GLU A 110 -13.77 13.86 7.00
CA GLU A 110 -14.77 14.09 5.96
C GLU A 110 -14.11 14.22 4.58
N THR A 111 -12.99 14.91 4.50
CA THR A 111 -12.27 15.11 3.22
C THR A 111 -11.74 13.77 2.69
N ALA A 112 -11.19 12.92 3.55
CA ALA A 112 -10.70 11.60 3.18
C ALA A 112 -11.84 10.66 2.74
N ARG A 113 -12.96 10.68 3.49
CA ARG A 113 -14.19 9.97 3.12
C ARG A 113 -14.72 10.43 1.77
N ASP A 114 -14.88 11.75 1.59
CA ASP A 114 -15.51 12.31 0.41
C ASP A 114 -14.64 12.13 -0.84
N LEU A 115 -13.30 12.17 -0.71
CA LEU A 115 -12.37 11.82 -1.79
C LEU A 115 -12.63 10.40 -2.31
N MET A 116 -12.78 9.43 -1.42
CA MET A 116 -13.08 8.05 -1.80
C MET A 116 -14.46 7.93 -2.45
N VAL A 117 -15.47 8.57 -1.87
CA VAL A 117 -16.84 8.58 -2.41
C VAL A 117 -16.87 9.19 -3.80
N ASP A 118 -16.23 10.34 -4.00
CA ASP A 118 -16.26 11.05 -5.28
C ASP A 118 -15.55 10.29 -6.39
N VAL A 119 -14.41 9.63 -6.08
CA VAL A 119 -13.71 8.80 -7.05
C VAL A 119 -14.54 7.56 -7.43
N CYS A 120 -15.13 6.87 -6.45
CA CYS A 120 -16.00 5.74 -6.72
C CYS A 120 -17.21 6.14 -7.57
N ARG A 121 -17.91 7.22 -7.20
CA ARG A 121 -19.05 7.76 -7.97
C ARG A 121 -18.68 8.15 -9.39
N SER A 122 -17.50 8.77 -9.56
CA SER A 122 -17.03 9.18 -10.88
C SER A 122 -16.82 8.00 -11.81
N LEU A 123 -16.22 6.92 -11.31
CA LEU A 123 -15.99 5.69 -12.09
C LEU A 123 -17.27 4.85 -12.23
N ALA A 124 -18.17 4.90 -11.26
CA ALA A 124 -19.46 4.20 -11.31
C ALA A 124 -20.38 4.70 -12.45
N ARG A 125 -20.19 5.95 -12.93
CA ARG A 125 -20.90 6.49 -14.10
C ARG A 125 -20.70 5.65 -15.37
N TYR A 126 -19.60 4.90 -15.44
CA TYR A 126 -19.25 4.02 -16.55
C TYR A 126 -19.70 2.57 -16.33
N GLY A 127 -20.49 2.30 -15.27
CA GLY A 127 -21.09 1.01 -14.97
C GLY A 127 -20.37 0.21 -13.87
N VAL A 128 -19.17 0.60 -13.42
CA VAL A 128 -18.45 -0.08 -12.35
C VAL A 128 -19.23 -0.03 -11.04
N GLN A 129 -19.41 -1.17 -10.39
CA GLN A 129 -20.11 -1.26 -9.11
C GLN A 129 -19.25 -1.81 -7.98
N LYS A 130 -18.03 -2.29 -8.27
CA LYS A 130 -17.15 -2.97 -7.34
C LYS A 130 -15.83 -2.22 -7.20
N PHE A 131 -15.56 -1.74 -6.00
CA PHE A 131 -14.32 -1.04 -5.64
C PHE A 131 -13.64 -1.75 -4.47
N TYR A 132 -12.33 -1.91 -4.55
CA TYR A 132 -11.51 -2.48 -3.48
C TYR A 132 -10.42 -1.50 -3.10
N ALA A 133 -10.52 -0.89 -1.92
CA ALA A 133 -9.46 -0.05 -1.38
C ALA A 133 -8.33 -0.94 -0.85
N LEU A 134 -7.20 -0.95 -1.54
CA LEU A 134 -5.96 -1.62 -1.12
C LEU A 134 -5.30 -0.75 -0.06
N ASN A 135 -5.77 -0.89 1.17
CA ASN A 135 -5.44 -0.02 2.29
C ASN A 135 -4.27 -0.57 3.10
N THR A 136 -3.31 0.30 3.45
CA THR A 136 -2.11 -0.05 4.23
C THR A 136 -2.07 0.58 5.62
N GLY A 137 -3.05 1.43 5.97
CA GLY A 137 -3.06 2.16 7.23
C GLY A 137 -4.22 1.78 8.16
N ILE A 138 -4.03 1.90 9.47
CA ILE A 138 -5.08 1.67 10.47
C ILE A 138 -6.04 2.88 10.53
N SER A 139 -5.52 4.10 10.60
CA SER A 139 -6.33 5.32 10.73
C SER A 139 -7.20 5.62 9.51
N THR A 140 -6.88 5.03 8.37
CA THR A 140 -7.67 5.14 7.12
C THR A 140 -8.90 4.24 7.08
N ILE A 141 -9.07 3.32 8.03
CA ILE A 141 -10.24 2.43 8.11
C ILE A 141 -11.51 3.23 8.38
N GLU A 142 -11.48 4.17 9.32
CA GLU A 142 -12.66 4.98 9.69
C GLU A 142 -13.27 5.74 8.49
N PRO A 143 -12.51 6.54 7.71
CA PRO A 143 -13.08 7.18 6.52
C PRO A 143 -13.53 6.17 5.45
N LEU A 144 -12.91 4.98 5.33
CA LEU A 144 -13.32 3.94 4.40
C LEU A 144 -14.65 3.30 4.81
N GLU A 145 -14.86 3.02 6.09
CA GLU A 145 -16.15 2.52 6.60
C GLU A 145 -17.29 3.50 6.32
N LEU A 146 -17.05 4.79 6.56
CA LEU A 146 -18.05 5.82 6.29
C LEU A 146 -18.33 5.95 4.78
N ALA A 147 -17.29 5.90 3.94
CA ALA A 147 -17.45 5.91 2.48
C ALA A 147 -18.23 4.68 2.00
N ALA A 148 -17.91 3.49 2.50
CA ALA A 148 -18.60 2.25 2.13
C ALA A 148 -20.09 2.31 2.46
N LYS A 149 -20.47 2.87 3.63
CA LYS A 149 -21.88 3.05 4.02
C LYS A 149 -22.63 4.00 3.08
N ILE A 150 -21.99 5.10 2.67
CA ILE A 150 -22.59 6.05 1.73
C ILE A 150 -22.80 5.40 0.36
N LEU A 151 -21.77 4.76 -0.18
CA LEU A 151 -21.78 4.13 -1.50
C LEU A 151 -22.76 2.95 -1.58
N ALA A 152 -22.92 2.19 -0.49
CA ALA A 152 -23.86 1.07 -0.43
C ALA A 152 -25.31 1.51 -0.67
N ASN A 153 -25.69 2.71 -0.19
CA ASN A 153 -27.03 3.27 -0.43
C ASN A 153 -27.27 3.59 -1.93
N GLU A 154 -26.22 3.64 -2.72
CA GLU A 154 -26.23 3.94 -4.16
C GLU A 154 -26.00 2.68 -5.02
N GLY A 155 -25.97 1.49 -4.38
CA GLY A 155 -25.71 0.22 -5.07
C GLY A 155 -24.22 0.00 -5.43
N ILE A 156 -23.31 0.84 -4.92
CA ILE A 156 -21.87 0.73 -5.14
C ILE A 156 -21.24 0.00 -3.95
N GLN A 157 -20.47 -1.05 -4.25
CA GLN A 157 -19.78 -1.85 -3.24
C GLN A 157 -18.35 -1.38 -3.07
N LEU A 158 -17.98 -0.95 -1.87
CA LEU A 158 -16.61 -0.67 -1.49
C LEU A 158 -16.18 -1.67 -0.40
N ARG A 159 -15.17 -2.51 -0.72
CA ARG A 159 -14.43 -3.34 0.23
C ARG A 159 -13.04 -2.76 0.45
N TYR A 160 -12.37 -3.14 1.53
CA TYR A 160 -11.01 -2.68 1.82
C TYR A 160 -10.22 -3.73 2.59
N SER A 161 -8.88 -3.72 2.40
CA SER A 161 -7.98 -4.52 3.22
C SER A 161 -7.75 -3.87 4.59
N ASP A 162 -7.68 -4.70 5.62
CA ASP A 162 -7.18 -4.35 6.95
C ASP A 162 -5.93 -5.20 7.22
N LEU A 163 -4.75 -4.61 6.98
CA LEU A 163 -3.48 -5.35 7.10
C LEU A 163 -3.27 -5.93 8.49
N HIS A 164 -3.66 -5.20 9.54
CA HIS A 164 -3.51 -5.68 10.90
C HIS A 164 -4.37 -6.93 11.17
N GLN A 165 -5.59 -6.97 10.64
CA GLN A 165 -6.43 -8.17 10.72
C GLN A 165 -5.87 -9.33 9.88
N ILE A 166 -5.39 -9.03 8.69
CA ILE A 166 -4.81 -10.01 7.76
C ILE A 166 -3.57 -10.67 8.35
N THR A 167 -2.69 -9.89 8.98
CA THR A 167 -1.40 -10.38 9.50
C THR A 167 -1.48 -10.87 10.95
N ARG A 168 -2.55 -10.58 11.67
CA ARG A 168 -2.73 -10.82 13.12
C ARG A 168 -2.28 -12.20 13.58
N ARG A 169 -2.60 -13.26 12.83
CA ARG A 169 -2.22 -14.62 13.21
C ARG A 169 -0.72 -14.83 13.12
N VAL A 170 -0.11 -14.36 12.06
CA VAL A 170 1.34 -14.45 11.86
C VAL A 170 2.06 -13.58 12.87
N GLU A 171 1.57 -12.36 13.11
CA GLU A 171 2.12 -11.48 14.14
C GLU A 171 2.14 -12.14 15.51
N ALA A 172 1.06 -12.80 15.92
CA ALA A 172 1.00 -13.50 17.20
C ALA A 172 2.04 -14.64 17.36
N GLU A 173 2.54 -15.20 16.25
CA GLU A 173 3.54 -16.26 16.25
C GLU A 173 4.98 -15.72 16.25
N ILE A 174 5.22 -14.53 15.68
CA ILE A 174 6.59 -14.02 15.44
C ILE A 174 6.95 -12.75 16.21
N LYS A 175 5.97 -11.99 16.69
CA LYS A 175 6.15 -10.72 17.38
C LYS A 175 6.85 -10.92 18.71
N GLN A 176 7.90 -10.15 18.97
CA GLN A 176 8.72 -10.19 20.18
C GLN A 176 8.55 -8.98 21.06
N GLU A 177 8.07 -7.85 20.49
CA GLU A 177 7.81 -6.64 21.28
C GLU A 177 6.57 -6.79 22.18
N GLU A 178 6.55 -6.02 23.26
CA GLU A 178 5.44 -6.04 24.27
C GLU A 178 4.13 -5.51 23.68
N GLY A 179 4.21 -4.61 22.73
CA GLY A 179 3.10 -3.97 22.05
C GLY A 179 3.62 -2.92 21.08
N GLY A 180 2.74 -2.41 20.25
CA GLY A 180 3.10 -1.44 19.23
C GLY A 180 2.23 -1.65 17.99
N THR A 181 2.15 -0.61 17.16
CA THR A 181 1.38 -0.62 15.92
C THR A 181 1.88 0.42 14.93
N HIS A 182 3.04 1.08 15.20
CA HIS A 182 3.52 2.12 14.30
C HIS A 182 5.05 2.22 14.30
N ALA A 183 5.62 2.13 13.12
CA ALA A 183 7.06 2.13 12.89
C ALA A 183 7.80 1.13 13.80
N ASP A 184 7.09 0.08 14.19
CA ASP A 184 7.41 -0.95 15.16
C ASP A 184 8.20 -2.12 14.55
N GLU A 185 8.30 -3.20 15.28
CA GLU A 185 8.91 -4.45 14.82
C GLU A 185 8.28 -4.96 13.52
N ILE A 186 6.97 -4.94 13.43
CA ILE A 186 6.19 -5.53 12.31
C ILE A 186 6.33 -4.68 11.06
N GLU A 187 6.04 -3.39 11.16
CA GLU A 187 6.08 -2.47 10.02
C GLU A 187 7.52 -2.31 9.48
N THR A 188 8.50 -2.21 10.38
CA THR A 188 9.92 -2.15 10.01
C THR A 188 10.38 -3.45 9.32
N SER A 189 9.93 -4.62 9.80
CA SER A 189 10.25 -5.90 9.17
C SER A 189 9.70 -5.97 7.75
N MET A 190 8.45 -5.56 7.51
CA MET A 190 7.88 -5.51 6.15
C MET A 190 8.75 -4.65 5.24
N MET A 191 9.23 -3.50 5.71
CA MET A 191 10.07 -2.61 4.91
C MET A 191 11.47 -3.16 4.66
N LEU A 192 12.05 -3.90 5.61
CA LEU A 192 13.31 -4.61 5.40
C LEU A 192 13.22 -5.64 4.26
N PHE A 193 12.04 -6.25 4.07
CA PHE A 193 11.81 -7.17 2.96
C PHE A 193 11.56 -6.46 1.63
N ILE A 194 10.66 -5.45 1.59
CA ILE A 194 10.20 -4.86 0.32
C ILE A 194 11.10 -3.73 -0.20
N ALA A 195 11.73 -2.96 0.68
CA ALA A 195 12.52 -1.80 0.33
C ALA A 195 13.69 -1.57 1.31
N PRO A 196 14.61 -2.53 1.50
CA PRO A 196 15.66 -2.46 2.52
C PRO A 196 16.56 -1.24 2.41
N SER A 197 16.78 -0.73 1.19
CA SER A 197 17.58 0.48 0.96
C SER A 197 16.95 1.77 1.52
N THR A 198 15.69 1.73 1.95
CA THR A 198 14.98 2.88 2.55
C THR A 198 14.97 2.85 4.06
N VAL A 199 15.46 1.76 4.68
CA VAL A 199 15.48 1.52 6.13
C VAL A 199 16.88 1.78 6.67
N ASP A 200 16.99 2.60 7.72
CA ASP A 200 18.24 2.86 8.43
C ASP A 200 18.18 2.28 9.86
N MET A 201 18.50 1.00 9.98
CA MET A 201 18.45 0.27 11.26
C MET A 201 19.35 0.87 12.35
N SER A 202 20.37 1.68 11.98
CA SER A 202 21.20 2.37 12.99
C SER A 202 20.43 3.43 13.78
N LYS A 203 19.23 3.83 13.31
CA LYS A 203 18.33 4.79 13.93
C LYS A 203 17.08 4.14 14.54
N ALA A 204 16.92 2.81 14.39
CA ALA A 204 15.83 2.08 15.02
C ALA A 204 15.99 2.11 16.54
N VAL A 205 14.90 2.40 17.25
CA VAL A 205 14.87 2.43 18.72
C VAL A 205 13.62 1.76 19.24
N LYS A 206 13.63 1.36 20.52
CA LYS A 206 12.40 1.04 21.27
C LYS A 206 11.83 2.34 21.82
N ASP A 207 10.58 2.65 21.50
CA ASP A 207 9.84 3.79 22.05
C ASP A 207 8.37 3.38 22.21
N PHE A 208 8.03 2.88 23.42
CA PHE A 208 6.71 2.32 23.71
C PHE A 208 6.21 2.81 25.06
N HIS A 209 5.35 3.82 25.04
CA HIS A 209 4.72 4.44 26.22
C HIS A 209 3.21 4.47 26.00
N PRO A 210 2.50 3.33 26.21
CA PRO A 210 1.09 3.24 25.90
C PRO A 210 0.23 4.16 26.79
N SER A 211 -0.73 4.81 26.16
CA SER A 211 -1.76 5.61 26.82
C SER A 211 -3.13 5.09 26.43
N PRO A 212 -4.11 5.10 27.36
CA PRO A 212 -5.47 4.66 27.05
C PRO A 212 -6.24 5.65 26.15
N LYS A 213 -5.70 6.85 25.91
CA LYS A 213 -6.34 7.91 25.14
C LYS A 213 -5.37 8.58 24.19
N GLY A 214 -5.90 9.12 23.09
CA GLY A 214 -5.18 9.93 22.12
C GLY A 214 -4.31 9.12 21.15
N GLY A 215 -3.69 9.82 20.22
CA GLY A 215 -2.71 9.30 19.28
C GLY A 215 -1.28 9.41 19.83
N LEU A 216 -0.30 9.45 18.93
CA LEU A 216 1.08 9.77 19.31
C LEU A 216 1.22 11.26 19.62
N THR A 217 2.03 11.59 20.62
CA THR A 217 2.35 12.97 20.98
C THR A 217 3.83 13.14 21.34
N ARG A 218 4.41 14.25 20.93
CA ARG A 218 5.76 14.68 21.35
C ARG A 218 5.76 15.48 22.65
N ASN A 219 4.58 15.81 23.16
CA ASN A 219 4.43 16.55 24.41
C ASN A 219 4.34 15.56 25.59
N PRO A 220 5.32 15.53 26.52
CA PRO A 220 5.29 14.62 27.67
C PRO A 220 4.14 14.89 28.65
N ARG A 221 3.42 16.01 28.50
CA ARG A 221 2.22 16.37 29.27
C ARG A 221 0.96 16.36 28.43
N GLY A 222 1.05 15.91 27.17
CA GLY A 222 -0.08 15.82 26.24
C GLY A 222 -0.94 14.59 26.54
N GLU A 223 -2.14 14.60 26.00
CA GLU A 223 -2.96 13.40 25.95
C GLU A 223 -2.47 12.51 24.79
N GLY A 224 -2.22 11.23 25.06
CA GLY A 224 -1.75 10.27 24.05
C GLY A 224 -0.52 9.49 24.48
N SER A 225 -0.06 8.63 23.58
CA SER A 225 1.16 7.85 23.74
C SER A 225 2.36 8.75 23.46
N TYR A 226 3.12 9.06 24.51
CA TYR A 226 4.31 9.91 24.37
C TYR A 226 5.39 9.18 23.57
N SER A 227 5.86 9.82 22.52
CA SER A 227 6.99 9.34 21.73
C SER A 227 7.77 10.52 21.14
N THR A 228 9.06 10.57 21.44
CA THR A 228 9.97 11.57 20.85
C THR A 228 10.46 11.15 19.48
N SER A 229 10.49 9.85 19.22
CA SER A 229 10.97 9.26 17.97
C SER A 229 9.86 9.14 16.91
N GLY A 230 8.59 9.14 17.31
CA GLY A 230 7.47 8.80 16.44
C GLY A 230 7.18 7.30 16.37
N ILE A 231 8.03 6.46 16.94
CA ILE A 231 7.79 5.00 17.02
C ILE A 231 6.78 4.72 18.14
N PHE A 232 5.90 3.76 17.89
CA PHE A 232 5.07 3.16 18.93
C PHE A 232 5.26 1.65 18.90
N GLY A 233 6.34 1.18 19.57
CA GLY A 233 6.78 -0.20 19.61
C GLY A 233 8.29 -0.36 19.77
N ASP A 234 8.85 -1.44 19.21
CA ASP A 234 10.29 -1.73 19.24
C ASP A 234 10.83 -2.10 17.86
N ALA A 235 11.24 -1.08 17.11
CA ALA A 235 11.80 -1.27 15.76
C ALA A 235 13.12 -2.07 15.74
N THR A 236 13.82 -2.19 16.90
CA THR A 236 15.11 -2.89 16.96
C THR A 236 14.99 -4.40 16.79
N LEU A 237 13.79 -4.94 16.98
CA LEU A 237 13.48 -6.36 16.86
C LEU A 237 13.12 -6.78 15.43
N ALA A 238 13.07 -5.83 14.51
CA ALA A 238 12.68 -6.09 13.13
C ALA A 238 13.71 -6.94 12.39
N THR A 239 13.24 -7.86 11.57
CA THR A 239 14.08 -8.67 10.68
C THR A 239 13.46 -8.83 9.30
N HIS A 240 14.31 -9.07 8.31
CA HIS A 240 13.91 -9.34 6.93
C HIS A 240 13.00 -10.58 6.83
N GLU A 241 13.30 -11.63 7.59
CA GLU A 241 12.58 -12.91 7.56
C GLU A 241 11.15 -12.76 8.10
N LYS A 242 10.97 -11.98 9.18
CA LYS A 242 9.63 -11.61 9.66
C LYS A 242 8.86 -10.85 8.60
N GLY A 243 9.52 -9.89 7.95
CA GLY A 243 8.95 -9.10 6.86
C GLY A 243 8.51 -9.95 5.68
N GLU A 244 9.34 -10.90 5.24
CA GLU A 244 9.00 -11.82 4.15
C GLU A 244 7.74 -12.63 4.46
N LEU A 245 7.64 -13.18 5.67
CA LEU A 245 6.48 -13.99 6.09
C LEU A 245 5.21 -13.14 6.14
N LEU A 246 5.27 -11.94 6.75
CA LEU A 246 4.15 -11.00 6.86
C LEU A 246 3.65 -10.55 5.48
N VAL A 247 4.56 -10.11 4.62
CA VAL A 247 4.21 -9.58 3.29
C VAL A 247 3.66 -10.68 2.39
N ARG A 248 4.26 -11.87 2.37
CA ARG A 248 3.73 -13.01 1.60
C ARG A 248 2.33 -13.43 2.07
N THR A 249 2.10 -13.44 3.38
CA THR A 249 0.78 -13.71 3.94
C THR A 249 -0.23 -12.66 3.51
N ALA A 250 0.12 -11.37 3.64
CA ALA A 250 -0.76 -10.27 3.24
C ALA A 250 -1.09 -10.33 1.74
N VAL A 251 -0.10 -10.53 0.88
CA VAL A 251 -0.30 -10.69 -0.58
C VAL A 251 -1.29 -11.82 -0.86
N ALA A 252 -1.08 -13.00 -0.26
CA ALA A 252 -1.94 -14.17 -0.51
C ALA A 252 -3.42 -13.89 -0.13
N VAL A 253 -3.65 -13.25 1.03
CA VAL A 253 -5.01 -12.93 1.49
C VAL A 253 -5.64 -11.84 0.61
N ILE A 254 -4.93 -10.75 0.33
CA ILE A 254 -5.43 -9.65 -0.51
C ILE A 254 -5.81 -10.16 -1.90
N LEU A 255 -4.96 -10.96 -2.54
CA LEU A 255 -5.27 -11.52 -3.87
C LEU A 255 -6.51 -12.42 -3.84
N LYS A 256 -6.67 -13.21 -2.78
CA LYS A 256 -7.85 -14.04 -2.56
C LYS A 256 -9.11 -13.19 -2.39
N GLU A 257 -9.08 -12.18 -1.53
CA GLU A 257 -10.22 -11.29 -1.28
C GLU A 257 -10.68 -10.57 -2.56
N ILE A 258 -9.73 -10.03 -3.35
CA ILE A 258 -10.04 -9.36 -4.61
C ILE A 258 -10.65 -10.35 -5.61
N GLU A 259 -10.11 -11.56 -5.73
CA GLU A 259 -10.61 -12.56 -6.65
C GLU A 259 -12.01 -13.09 -6.25
N GLU A 260 -12.27 -13.28 -4.95
CA GLU A 260 -13.59 -13.63 -4.43
C GLU A 260 -14.60 -12.50 -4.69
N PHE A 261 -14.21 -11.25 -4.43
CA PHE A 261 -15.04 -10.09 -4.72
C PHE A 261 -15.35 -9.94 -6.21
N ARG A 262 -14.38 -10.24 -7.08
CA ARG A 262 -14.57 -10.23 -8.53
C ARG A 262 -15.62 -11.26 -8.97
N ARG A 263 -15.60 -12.46 -8.37
CA ARG A 263 -16.54 -13.55 -8.69
C ARG A 263 -17.93 -13.34 -8.11
N GLY A 264 -18.13 -12.38 -7.23
CA GLY A 264 -19.42 -12.10 -6.58
C GLY A 264 -19.71 -12.95 -5.36
N ASN A 265 -18.65 -13.47 -4.75
CA ASN A 265 -18.70 -14.24 -3.49
C ASN A 265 -18.45 -13.32 -2.27
#